data_09e6b8cda33ebf88320aca19e0113e5b
#
_entry.id   09e6b8cda33ebf88320aca19e0113e5b
#
_cell.length_a   1.000
_cell.length_b   1.000
_cell.length_c   1.000
_cell.angle_alpha   90.00
_cell.angle_beta   90.00
_cell.angle_gamma   90.00
#
_symmetry.space_group_name_H-M   'P 1'
#
loop_
_entity.id
_entity.type
_entity.pdbx_description
1 polymer ?
#
loop_
_entity_poly.entity_id
_entity_poly.type
_entity_poly.pdbx_seq_one_letter_code
_entity_poly.pdbx_strand_id
1 'polypeptide(L)'
;MADQKSIPELRAEDKKLKEYGLLDGPSRDSGYTHRERYLRTMRFQSVDRVPNHEFGYWDETIARWHDEGLPREVSNNWQADVFFGFDPMLHIPADHGWRPGFEHIVLEDTDRYRIIRGGDGVKAMVYKDGTSTIPHYIEFPLKNRDDWENEIKPRLNPADPARYDRDWEGIRARVEENQLPVAISIGSLFGWIRNWMGFENVAMMCMDDPELIEEIIEYVTVLITTTVEYSLQKVGRVDLGWGWEDICFNHGPIISPRLFRQWCTPRYKRITDVLKKYGADIALTDCDGNINELVDCWLDGGINCMFPLEVNSGTDPVALRQKYGERILLAGGVNKIPLAKGKKEIEGELQRLVKTVESGAFIPHVDHRVPPDVSYENYLYYLKVKKHLFGM
;
A
#
# COMPACT_ATOMS: atom_id res chain seq x y z
N MET A 1 -2.13 1.21 8.87
CA MET A 1 -0.81 1.90 8.97
C MET A 1 0.22 0.80 9.11
N ALA A 2 1.18 0.69 8.17
CA ALA A 2 2.32 -0.19 8.40
C ALA A 2 3.08 0.35 9.60
N ASP A 3 3.22 -0.47 10.66
CA ASP A 3 4.03 -0.14 11.82
C ASP A 3 5.43 0.21 11.35
N GLN A 4 5.88 1.44 11.65
CA GLN A 4 7.27 1.84 11.42
C GLN A 4 8.15 1.08 12.41
N LYS A 5 8.75 -0.01 11.95
CA LYS A 5 9.62 -0.86 12.76
C LYS A 5 10.88 -0.11 13.19
N SER A 6 11.36 -0.40 14.38
CA SER A 6 12.63 0.15 14.89
C SER A 6 13.84 -0.38 14.09
N ILE A 7 14.95 0.35 14.04
CA ILE A 7 16.17 -0.05 13.31
C ILE A 7 16.72 -1.42 13.75
N PRO A 8 16.69 -1.81 15.05
CA PRO A 8 17.02 -3.16 15.47
C PRO A 8 16.11 -4.24 14.86
N GLU A 9 14.82 -3.95 14.71
CA GLU A 9 13.85 -4.87 14.07
C GLU A 9 14.14 -5.00 12.57
N LEU A 10 14.43 -3.90 11.88
CA LEU A 10 14.84 -3.91 10.47
C LEU A 10 16.13 -4.71 10.25
N ARG A 11 17.14 -4.57 11.12
CA ARG A 11 18.39 -5.36 11.06
C ARG A 11 18.18 -6.84 11.35
N ALA A 12 17.23 -7.17 12.23
CA ALA A 12 16.84 -8.56 12.49
C ALA A 12 16.14 -9.19 11.28
N GLU A 13 15.36 -8.40 10.53
CA GLU A 13 14.74 -8.81 9.27
C GLU A 13 15.78 -9.06 8.18
N ASP A 14 16.73 -8.16 7.99
CA ASP A 14 17.81 -8.34 7.03
C ASP A 14 18.62 -9.61 7.31
N LYS A 15 18.88 -9.92 8.57
CA LYS A 15 19.55 -11.15 8.96
C LYS A 15 18.75 -12.38 8.53
N LYS A 16 17.44 -12.40 8.77
CA LYS A 16 16.57 -13.51 8.35
C LYS A 16 16.46 -13.61 6.82
N LEU A 17 16.33 -12.47 6.13
CA LEU A 17 16.30 -12.46 4.66
C LEU A 17 17.62 -13.03 4.08
N LYS A 18 18.79 -12.73 4.70
CA LYS A 18 20.07 -13.32 4.34
C LYS A 18 20.12 -14.83 4.61
N GLU A 19 19.61 -15.29 5.75
CA GLU A 19 19.51 -16.72 6.10
C GLU A 19 18.70 -17.51 5.07
N TYR A 20 17.66 -16.89 4.47
CA TYR A 20 16.86 -17.47 3.40
C TYR A 20 17.40 -17.22 1.99
N GLY A 21 18.56 -16.56 1.86
CA GLY A 21 19.20 -16.25 0.57
C GLY A 21 18.46 -15.22 -0.27
N LEU A 22 17.57 -14.42 0.34
CA LEU A 22 16.75 -13.41 -0.35
C LEU A 22 17.45 -12.04 -0.48
N LEU A 23 18.56 -11.81 0.23
CA LEU A 23 19.36 -10.58 0.16
C LEU A 23 20.68 -10.73 -0.58
N ASP A 24 21.15 -11.95 -0.84
CA ASP A 24 22.45 -12.21 -1.40
C ASP A 24 22.38 -12.45 -2.92
N GLY A 25 22.58 -11.38 -3.67
CA GLY A 25 22.91 -11.44 -5.09
C GLY A 25 21.72 -11.72 -6.05
N PRO A 26 22.03 -11.90 -7.34
CA PRO A 26 21.03 -12.29 -8.31
C PRO A 26 20.41 -13.63 -7.93
N SER A 27 19.11 -13.80 -8.12
CA SER A 27 18.49 -15.12 -8.01
C SER A 27 19.32 -16.09 -8.85
N ARG A 28 19.60 -17.28 -8.33
CA ARG A 28 20.55 -18.24 -8.92
C ARG A 28 20.29 -18.59 -10.41
N ASP A 29 19.16 -18.14 -10.95
CA ASP A 29 18.68 -18.54 -12.27
C ASP A 29 18.74 -17.45 -13.36
N SER A 30 19.10 -16.17 -13.10
CA SER A 30 18.83 -15.15 -14.09
C SER A 30 19.82 -14.02 -14.32
N GLY A 31 20.79 -13.81 -13.50
CA GLY A 31 21.71 -12.67 -13.67
C GLY A 31 21.14 -11.27 -13.36
N TYR A 32 19.85 -11.13 -13.04
CA TYR A 32 19.26 -9.88 -12.56
C TYR A 32 19.10 -9.87 -11.05
N THR A 33 19.42 -8.74 -10.40
CA THR A 33 19.08 -8.47 -9.01
C THR A 33 17.56 -8.26 -8.84
N HIS A 34 17.02 -8.34 -7.62
CA HIS A 34 15.61 -8.02 -7.36
C HIS A 34 15.24 -6.61 -7.83
N ARG A 35 16.15 -5.63 -7.61
CA ARG A 35 15.97 -4.25 -8.04
C ARG A 35 15.90 -4.12 -9.55
N GLU A 36 16.86 -4.70 -10.27
CA GLU A 36 16.91 -4.65 -11.73
C GLU A 36 15.67 -5.30 -12.33
N ARG A 37 15.28 -6.46 -11.83
CA ARG A 37 14.06 -7.17 -12.27
C ARG A 37 12.82 -6.33 -12.08
N TYR A 38 12.64 -5.73 -10.90
CA TYR A 38 11.52 -4.86 -10.60
C TYR A 38 11.47 -3.66 -11.57
N LEU A 39 12.55 -2.91 -11.67
CA LEU A 39 12.62 -1.72 -12.52
C LEU A 39 12.44 -2.05 -14.00
N ARG A 40 13.08 -3.11 -14.50
CA ARG A 40 12.92 -3.55 -15.88
C ARG A 40 11.48 -3.95 -16.17
N THR A 41 10.85 -4.74 -15.28
CA THR A 41 9.44 -5.10 -15.41
C THR A 41 8.57 -3.86 -15.51
N MET A 42 8.70 -2.94 -14.56
CA MET A 42 7.85 -1.74 -14.48
C MET A 42 8.15 -0.71 -15.58
N ARG A 43 9.24 -0.85 -16.32
CA ARG A 43 9.63 -0.04 -17.48
C ARG A 43 9.44 -0.75 -18.82
N PHE A 44 8.60 -1.76 -18.89
CA PHE A 44 8.33 -2.53 -20.12
C PHE A 44 9.58 -3.14 -20.77
N GLN A 45 10.62 -3.39 -19.99
CA GLN A 45 11.86 -3.98 -20.48
C GLN A 45 11.85 -5.50 -20.29
N SER A 46 12.58 -6.21 -21.17
CA SER A 46 12.75 -7.65 -21.06
C SER A 46 13.37 -8.05 -19.73
N VAL A 47 12.82 -9.07 -19.09
CA VAL A 47 13.27 -9.68 -17.85
C VAL A 47 13.33 -11.19 -17.97
N ASP A 48 14.03 -11.83 -17.06
CA ASP A 48 14.09 -13.28 -16.92
C ASP A 48 12.77 -13.88 -16.41
N ARG A 49 12.14 -13.18 -15.45
CA ARG A 49 10.84 -13.50 -14.85
C ARG A 49 10.17 -12.25 -14.30
N VAL A 50 8.88 -12.30 -14.10
CA VAL A 50 8.16 -11.24 -13.41
C VAL A 50 8.48 -11.28 -11.91
N PRO A 51 8.59 -10.13 -11.21
CA PRO A 51 8.69 -10.11 -9.74
C PRO A 51 7.51 -10.84 -9.08
N ASN A 52 7.82 -11.69 -8.09
CA ASN A 52 6.82 -12.45 -7.37
C ASN A 52 6.45 -11.74 -6.07
N HIS A 53 5.37 -10.98 -6.08
CA HIS A 53 4.84 -10.27 -4.92
C HIS A 53 3.48 -10.82 -4.51
N GLU A 54 3.04 -10.46 -3.29
CA GLU A 54 1.70 -10.66 -2.79
C GLU A 54 1.26 -9.45 -1.95
N PHE A 55 -0.06 -9.22 -1.83
CA PHE A 55 -0.61 -8.13 -1.02
C PHE A 55 -0.64 -8.50 0.47
N GLY A 56 -0.77 -9.77 0.77
CA GLY A 56 -0.82 -10.30 2.12
C GLY A 56 -2.11 -11.07 2.42
N TYR A 57 -2.34 -11.32 3.70
CA TYR A 57 -3.37 -12.23 4.21
C TYR A 57 -4.14 -11.57 5.33
N TRP A 58 -5.41 -11.92 5.49
CA TRP A 58 -6.13 -11.63 6.72
C TRP A 58 -5.63 -12.52 7.85
N ASP A 59 -5.72 -12.07 9.09
CA ASP A 59 -5.29 -12.86 10.26
C ASP A 59 -6.10 -14.17 10.37
N GLU A 60 -7.38 -14.11 10.02
CA GLU A 60 -8.28 -15.28 9.97
C GLU A 60 -7.85 -16.30 8.90
N THR A 61 -7.24 -15.83 7.81
CA THR A 61 -6.70 -16.72 6.76
C THR A 61 -5.50 -17.48 7.29
N ILE A 62 -4.56 -16.80 7.94
CA ILE A 62 -3.40 -17.44 8.56
C ILE A 62 -3.84 -18.42 9.66
N ALA A 63 -4.80 -18.03 10.50
CA ALA A 63 -5.34 -18.89 11.55
C ALA A 63 -5.95 -20.17 10.98
N ARG A 64 -6.79 -20.08 9.94
CA ARG A 64 -7.34 -21.23 9.23
C ARG A 64 -6.25 -22.12 8.63
N TRP A 65 -5.28 -21.53 7.96
CA TRP A 65 -4.20 -22.28 7.31
C TRP A 65 -3.30 -23.03 8.27
N HIS A 66 -3.15 -22.56 9.51
CA HIS A 66 -2.47 -23.33 10.55
C HIS A 66 -3.13 -24.69 10.82
N ASP A 67 -4.46 -24.77 10.74
CA ASP A 67 -5.20 -26.02 10.90
C ASP A 67 -5.18 -26.89 9.62
N GLU A 68 -4.83 -26.27 8.48
CA GLU A 68 -4.67 -26.94 7.18
C GLU A 68 -3.21 -27.28 6.84
N GLY A 69 -2.24 -27.00 7.73
CA GLY A 69 -0.84 -27.43 7.61
C GLY A 69 0.19 -26.32 7.39
N LEU A 70 -0.19 -25.03 7.44
CA LEU A 70 0.80 -23.95 7.50
C LEU A 70 1.55 -24.02 8.84
N PRO A 71 2.91 -23.95 8.86
CA PRO A 71 3.68 -23.92 10.09
C PRO A 71 3.26 -22.80 11.05
N ARG A 72 3.18 -23.11 12.36
CA ARG A 72 2.70 -22.15 13.38
C ARG A 72 3.62 -20.93 13.54
N GLU A 73 4.90 -21.03 13.18
CA GLU A 73 5.87 -19.94 13.16
C GLU A 73 5.56 -18.88 12.09
N VAL A 74 4.75 -19.20 11.08
CA VAL A 74 4.27 -18.24 10.07
C VAL A 74 3.01 -17.57 10.60
N SER A 75 3.16 -16.51 11.38
CA SER A 75 2.07 -15.88 12.12
C SER A 75 1.71 -14.44 11.65
N ASN A 76 2.40 -13.95 10.64
CA ASN A 76 2.14 -12.62 10.07
C ASN A 76 2.54 -12.55 8.60
N ASN A 77 2.13 -11.49 7.91
CA ASN A 77 2.36 -11.30 6.47
C ASN A 77 3.85 -11.38 6.11
N TRP A 78 4.74 -10.76 6.89
CA TRP A 78 6.17 -10.78 6.59
C TRP A 78 6.76 -12.20 6.63
N GLN A 79 6.41 -12.99 7.66
CA GLN A 79 6.86 -14.39 7.75
C GLN A 79 6.27 -15.25 6.63
N ALA A 80 5.03 -14.97 6.22
CA ALA A 80 4.40 -15.64 5.09
C ALA A 80 5.10 -15.30 3.77
N ASP A 81 5.45 -14.03 3.54
CA ASP A 81 6.18 -13.61 2.34
C ASP A 81 7.52 -14.34 2.22
N VAL A 82 8.26 -14.43 3.34
CA VAL A 82 9.52 -15.19 3.40
C VAL A 82 9.28 -16.68 3.16
N PHE A 83 8.27 -17.26 3.80
CA PHE A 83 7.94 -18.70 3.70
C PHE A 83 7.54 -19.10 2.27
N PHE A 84 6.74 -18.27 1.58
CA PHE A 84 6.32 -18.54 0.20
C PHE A 84 7.33 -18.10 -0.85
N GLY A 85 8.41 -17.43 -0.46
CA GLY A 85 9.52 -17.00 -1.32
C GLY A 85 9.13 -15.84 -2.24
N PHE A 86 8.47 -14.80 -1.71
CA PHE A 86 8.21 -13.57 -2.44
C PHE A 86 9.44 -12.68 -2.51
N ASP A 87 9.51 -11.87 -3.57
CA ASP A 87 10.63 -10.96 -3.79
C ASP A 87 10.57 -9.80 -2.79
N PRO A 88 11.66 -9.53 -2.06
CA PRO A 88 11.67 -8.50 -1.03
C PRO A 88 11.78 -7.08 -1.61
N MET A 89 11.31 -6.10 -0.82
CA MET A 89 11.43 -4.67 -1.09
C MET A 89 11.87 -3.94 0.19
N LEU A 90 12.73 -2.93 0.05
CA LEU A 90 13.11 -2.04 1.15
C LEU A 90 12.18 -0.84 1.22
N HIS A 91 11.73 -0.50 2.41
CA HIS A 91 10.99 0.73 2.68
C HIS A 91 11.86 1.69 3.48
N ILE A 92 12.09 2.90 2.96
CA ILE A 92 12.75 3.97 3.71
C ILE A 92 11.70 4.88 4.36
N PRO A 93 11.98 5.38 5.57
CA PRO A 93 10.98 6.14 6.32
C PRO A 93 10.76 7.53 5.73
N ALA A 94 9.50 7.97 5.71
CA ALA A 94 9.07 9.35 5.63
C ALA A 94 7.97 9.54 6.68
N ASP A 95 8.18 10.42 7.65
CA ASP A 95 7.29 10.55 8.79
C ASP A 95 6.19 11.57 8.55
N HIS A 96 5.03 11.06 8.14
CA HIS A 96 3.80 11.84 7.95
C HIS A 96 2.82 11.71 9.12
N GLY A 97 3.19 10.95 10.17
CA GLY A 97 2.29 10.62 11.29
C GLY A 97 1.98 11.79 12.22
N TRP A 98 1.04 11.55 13.11
CA TRP A 98 0.68 12.47 14.21
C TRP A 98 1.86 12.68 15.17
N ARG A 99 2.18 13.96 15.50
CA ARG A 99 3.20 14.32 16.49
C ARG A 99 2.76 15.51 17.36
N PRO A 100 2.48 15.25 18.64
CA PRO A 100 2.33 13.93 19.27
C PRO A 100 1.10 13.20 18.72
N GLY A 101 1.10 11.85 18.78
CA GLY A 101 -0.09 11.05 18.54
C GLY A 101 -1.19 11.36 19.55
N PHE A 102 -2.41 10.94 19.26
CA PHE A 102 -3.46 10.98 20.28
C PHE A 102 -3.21 9.92 21.35
N GLU A 103 -3.64 10.21 22.57
CA GLU A 103 -3.56 9.24 23.66
C GLU A 103 -4.50 8.07 23.40
N HIS A 104 -3.98 6.84 23.48
CA HIS A 104 -4.82 5.65 23.41
C HIS A 104 -5.54 5.45 24.74
N ILE A 105 -6.87 5.52 24.73
CA ILE A 105 -7.70 5.41 25.93
C ILE A 105 -8.76 4.33 25.72
N VAL A 106 -8.91 3.44 26.71
CA VAL A 106 -10.07 2.56 26.81
C VAL A 106 -11.17 3.29 27.55
N LEU A 107 -12.24 3.64 26.84
CA LEU A 107 -13.37 4.41 27.37
C LEU A 107 -14.42 3.50 28.03
N GLU A 108 -14.59 2.30 27.50
CA GLU A 108 -15.50 1.28 28.01
C GLU A 108 -14.89 -0.11 27.75
N ASP A 109 -15.00 -1.00 28.71
CA ASP A 109 -14.56 -2.41 28.59
C ASP A 109 -15.65 -3.35 29.12
N THR A 110 -16.28 -4.10 28.21
CA THR A 110 -17.31 -5.09 28.51
C THR A 110 -16.80 -6.49 28.19
N ASP A 111 -17.59 -7.52 28.49
CA ASP A 111 -17.24 -8.91 28.12
C ASP A 111 -17.21 -9.12 26.59
N ARG A 112 -17.95 -8.31 25.82
CA ARG A 112 -18.14 -8.48 24.37
C ARG A 112 -17.34 -7.53 23.50
N TYR A 113 -17.13 -6.29 23.95
CA TYR A 113 -16.46 -5.24 23.16
C TYR A 113 -15.70 -4.27 24.06
N ARG A 114 -14.82 -3.50 23.43
CA ARG A 114 -14.21 -2.29 23.98
C ARG A 114 -14.59 -1.08 23.14
N ILE A 115 -14.85 0.04 23.79
CA ILE A 115 -14.84 1.34 23.13
C ILE A 115 -13.51 1.99 23.45
N ILE A 116 -12.75 2.30 22.41
CA ILE A 116 -11.42 2.90 22.52
C ILE A 116 -11.38 4.22 21.76
N ARG A 117 -10.51 5.13 22.18
CA ARG A 117 -9.96 6.18 21.34
C ARG A 117 -8.55 5.76 20.93
N GLY A 118 -8.31 5.56 19.65
CA GLY A 118 -7.01 5.14 19.11
C GLY A 118 -5.97 6.26 19.11
N GLY A 119 -4.72 5.91 18.80
CA GLY A 119 -3.63 6.86 18.61
C GLY A 119 -3.82 7.79 17.40
N ASP A 120 -4.79 7.51 16.55
CA ASP A 120 -5.29 8.34 15.45
C ASP A 120 -6.42 9.30 15.84
N GLY A 121 -6.83 9.28 17.12
CA GLY A 121 -7.92 10.09 17.65
C GLY A 121 -9.32 9.55 17.38
N VAL A 122 -9.46 8.50 16.57
CA VAL A 122 -10.76 7.91 16.25
C VAL A 122 -11.31 7.14 17.43
N LYS A 123 -12.58 7.38 17.78
CA LYS A 123 -13.32 6.59 18.75
C LYS A 123 -14.03 5.46 18.04
N ALA A 124 -13.77 4.23 18.46
CA ALA A 124 -14.32 3.05 17.82
C ALA A 124 -14.67 1.95 18.81
N MET A 125 -15.66 1.12 18.43
CA MET A 125 -16.00 -0.11 19.15
C MET A 125 -15.27 -1.27 18.46
N VAL A 126 -14.52 -2.05 19.25
CA VAL A 126 -13.77 -3.23 18.81
C VAL A 126 -14.35 -4.45 19.52
N TYR A 127 -14.80 -5.44 18.77
CA TYR A 127 -15.30 -6.70 19.31
C TYR A 127 -14.15 -7.58 19.83
N LYS A 128 -14.37 -8.29 20.94
CA LYS A 128 -13.37 -9.16 21.58
C LYS A 128 -13.35 -10.58 21.03
N ASP A 129 -14.40 -10.97 20.34
CA ASP A 129 -14.60 -12.32 19.81
C ASP A 129 -13.91 -12.58 18.46
N GLY A 130 -13.24 -11.57 17.91
CA GLY A 130 -12.55 -11.67 16.62
C GLY A 130 -13.50 -11.78 15.40
N THR A 131 -14.80 -11.54 15.58
CA THR A 131 -15.79 -11.67 14.50
C THR A 131 -15.70 -10.56 13.45
N SER A 132 -14.98 -9.48 13.73
CA SER A 132 -14.74 -8.40 12.80
C SER A 132 -13.38 -7.75 13.03
N THR A 133 -12.58 -7.70 11.98
CA THR A 133 -11.31 -6.94 11.97
C THR A 133 -11.54 -5.44 11.74
N ILE A 134 -12.72 -5.05 11.21
CA ILE A 134 -13.08 -3.64 10.99
C ILE A 134 -13.87 -3.15 12.19
N PRO A 135 -13.36 -2.14 12.93
CA PRO A 135 -14.08 -1.55 14.06
C PRO A 135 -15.37 -0.85 13.63
N HIS A 136 -16.32 -0.76 14.54
CA HIS A 136 -17.43 0.17 14.37
C HIS A 136 -17.00 1.57 14.80
N TYR A 137 -16.80 2.46 13.82
CA TYR A 137 -16.39 3.85 14.04
C TYR A 137 -17.53 4.66 14.65
N ILE A 138 -17.26 5.35 15.78
CA ILE A 138 -18.26 6.12 16.54
C ILE A 138 -18.05 7.62 16.37
N GLU A 139 -16.78 8.08 16.40
CA GLU A 139 -16.47 9.50 16.35
C GLU A 139 -15.08 9.71 15.75
N PHE A 140 -14.95 10.77 14.95
CA PHE A 140 -13.71 11.13 14.26
C PHE A 140 -13.13 12.43 14.87
N PRO A 141 -11.78 12.58 14.86
CA PRO A 141 -11.13 13.74 15.51
C PRO A 141 -11.30 15.06 14.76
N LEU A 142 -11.61 15.02 13.45
CA LEU A 142 -11.75 16.22 12.62
C LEU A 142 -13.20 16.39 12.15
N LYS A 143 -13.90 17.40 12.67
CA LYS A 143 -15.31 17.65 12.36
C LYS A 143 -15.54 18.98 11.65
N ASN A 144 -14.67 19.95 11.89
CA ASN A 144 -14.80 21.33 11.43
C ASN A 144 -13.45 22.05 11.43
N ARG A 145 -13.46 23.34 11.06
CA ARG A 145 -12.28 24.18 11.01
C ARG A 145 -11.59 24.38 12.37
N ASP A 146 -12.34 24.46 13.44
CA ASP A 146 -11.76 24.63 14.79
C ASP A 146 -10.94 23.40 15.21
N ASP A 147 -11.45 22.20 14.93
CA ASP A 147 -10.70 20.96 15.16
C ASP A 147 -9.43 20.92 14.29
N TRP A 148 -9.54 21.36 13.03
CA TRP A 148 -8.38 21.45 12.14
C TRP A 148 -7.28 22.35 12.72
N GLU A 149 -7.61 23.58 13.05
CA GLU A 149 -6.61 24.57 13.49
C GLU A 149 -6.01 24.22 14.86
N ASN A 150 -6.82 23.71 15.80
CA ASN A 150 -6.41 23.56 17.20
C ASN A 150 -5.91 22.15 17.54
N GLU A 151 -6.42 21.10 16.87
CA GLU A 151 -6.10 19.71 17.21
C GLU A 151 -5.28 18.99 16.15
N ILE A 152 -5.61 19.13 14.86
CA ILE A 152 -5.05 18.31 13.79
C ILE A 152 -3.78 18.94 13.22
N LYS A 153 -3.88 20.16 12.73
CA LYS A 153 -2.78 20.89 12.07
C LYS A 153 -1.51 20.99 12.91
N PRO A 154 -1.57 21.27 14.23
CA PRO A 154 -0.38 21.31 15.08
C PRO A 154 0.36 19.97 15.16
N ARG A 155 -0.36 18.83 15.08
CA ARG A 155 0.20 17.47 15.12
C ARG A 155 0.84 17.06 13.79
N LEU A 156 0.55 17.76 12.71
CA LEU A 156 1.08 17.52 11.38
C LEU A 156 2.21 18.50 11.01
N ASN A 157 2.72 19.28 11.97
CA ASN A 157 3.77 20.28 11.70
C ASN A 157 4.99 19.66 10.98
N PRO A 158 5.30 20.06 9.74
CA PRO A 158 6.45 19.53 8.99
C PRO A 158 7.80 19.98 9.58
N ALA A 159 7.83 21.04 10.38
CA ALA A 159 9.04 21.55 11.03
C ALA A 159 9.39 20.86 12.35
N ASP A 160 8.58 19.91 12.84
CA ASP A 160 8.86 19.17 14.07
C ASP A 160 10.14 18.32 13.90
N PRO A 161 11.24 18.61 14.64
CA PRO A 161 12.50 17.89 14.50
C PRO A 161 12.41 16.40 14.82
N ALA A 162 11.44 15.98 15.63
CA ALA A 162 11.24 14.58 15.99
C ALA A 162 10.83 13.71 14.77
N ARG A 163 10.33 14.31 13.68
CA ARG A 163 10.08 13.60 12.41
C ARG A 163 11.35 13.10 11.75
N TYR A 164 12.47 13.74 12.02
CA TYR A 164 13.76 13.56 11.33
C TYR A 164 14.81 12.87 12.19
N ASP A 165 14.49 12.60 13.46
CA ASP A 165 15.39 11.94 14.42
C ASP A 165 15.43 10.42 14.15
N ARG A 166 16.40 10.01 13.33
CA ARG A 166 16.61 8.62 12.89
C ARG A 166 18.08 8.35 12.60
N ASP A 167 18.46 7.08 12.63
CA ASP A 167 19.78 6.62 12.17
C ASP A 167 19.84 6.62 10.63
N TRP A 168 20.02 7.80 10.05
CA TRP A 168 20.09 7.95 8.59
C TRP A 168 21.31 7.30 7.97
N GLU A 169 22.44 7.20 8.70
CA GLU A 169 23.63 6.52 8.22
C GLU A 169 23.39 5.01 8.10
N GLY A 170 22.79 4.39 9.10
CA GLY A 170 22.42 2.98 9.05
C GLY A 170 21.37 2.67 7.97
N ILE A 171 20.38 3.55 7.78
CA ILE A 171 19.39 3.41 6.70
C ILE A 171 20.08 3.50 5.32
N ARG A 172 20.93 4.48 5.12
CA ARG A 172 21.70 4.67 3.88
C ARG A 172 22.59 3.47 3.59
N ALA A 173 23.38 3.01 4.56
CA ALA A 173 24.23 1.83 4.41
C ALA A 173 23.41 0.60 3.98
N ARG A 174 22.26 0.36 4.62
CA ARG A 174 21.34 -0.73 4.27
C ARG A 174 20.86 -0.64 2.82
N VAL A 175 20.53 0.55 2.33
CA VAL A 175 20.10 0.78 0.95
C VAL A 175 21.25 0.55 -0.04
N GLU A 176 22.48 0.99 0.30
CA GLU A 176 23.68 0.82 -0.53
C GLU A 176 24.12 -0.64 -0.64
N GLU A 177 24.06 -1.38 0.47
CA GLU A 177 24.50 -2.78 0.56
C GLU A 177 23.54 -3.77 -0.14
N ASN A 178 22.26 -3.42 -0.30
CA ASN A 178 21.25 -4.32 -0.84
C ASN A 178 20.82 -3.94 -2.25
N GLN A 179 20.67 -4.97 -3.08
CA GLN A 179 20.17 -4.84 -4.47
C GLN A 179 18.66 -5.09 -4.56
N LEU A 180 17.91 -4.48 -3.61
CA LEU A 180 16.46 -4.52 -3.56
C LEU A 180 15.85 -3.24 -4.11
N PRO A 181 14.60 -3.30 -4.63
CA PRO A 181 13.82 -2.10 -4.90
C PRO A 181 13.64 -1.28 -3.61
N VAL A 182 13.73 0.03 -3.71
CA VAL A 182 13.58 0.95 -2.57
C VAL A 182 12.33 1.78 -2.74
N ALA A 183 11.37 1.58 -1.84
CA ALA A 183 10.13 2.34 -1.76
C ALA A 183 10.20 3.42 -0.68
N ILE A 184 9.50 4.53 -0.89
CA ILE A 184 9.24 5.55 0.12
C ILE A 184 7.74 5.85 0.18
N SER A 185 7.20 6.00 1.40
CA SER A 185 5.81 6.44 1.53
C SER A 185 5.64 7.85 0.98
N ILE A 186 4.64 8.04 0.12
CA ILE A 186 4.19 9.35 -0.37
C ILE A 186 2.83 9.73 0.20
N GLY A 187 2.40 9.05 1.29
CA GLY A 187 1.23 9.38 2.06
C GLY A 187 -0.09 9.20 1.31
N SER A 188 -1.05 9.98 1.72
CA SER A 188 -2.39 10.07 1.16
C SER A 188 -2.86 11.53 1.22
N LEU A 189 -3.63 11.98 0.24
CA LEU A 189 -4.21 13.33 0.27
C LEU A 189 -5.65 13.29 0.79
N PHE A 190 -6.54 12.66 0.06
CA PHE A 190 -7.96 12.65 0.42
C PHE A 190 -8.33 11.48 1.34
N GLY A 191 -7.65 10.34 1.20
CA GLY A 191 -7.89 9.17 2.05
C GLY A 191 -7.61 9.42 3.54
N TRP A 192 -6.58 10.21 3.87
CA TRP A 192 -6.34 10.61 5.26
C TRP A 192 -7.43 11.50 5.80
N ILE A 193 -7.93 12.46 5.01
CA ILE A 193 -9.04 13.33 5.43
C ILE A 193 -10.29 12.50 5.69
N ARG A 194 -10.57 11.52 4.81
CA ARG A 194 -11.66 10.56 5.03
C ARG A 194 -11.50 9.80 6.35
N ASN A 195 -10.28 9.38 6.69
CA ASN A 195 -10.01 8.69 7.96
C ASN A 195 -10.14 9.60 9.18
N TRP A 196 -9.84 10.90 9.04
CA TRP A 196 -9.91 11.87 10.14
C TRP A 196 -11.30 12.44 10.35
N MET A 197 -12.11 12.54 9.31
CA MET A 197 -13.47 13.10 9.34
C MET A 197 -14.57 12.05 9.36
N GLY A 198 -14.29 10.84 8.86
CA GLY A 198 -15.31 9.86 8.50
C GLY A 198 -15.93 10.16 7.14
N PHE A 199 -16.53 9.12 6.56
CA PHE A 199 -17.06 9.16 5.20
C PHE A 199 -18.17 10.22 5.01
N GLU A 200 -19.18 10.22 5.90
CA GLU A 200 -20.32 11.13 5.77
C GLU A 200 -19.92 12.59 5.94
N ASN A 201 -19.08 12.87 6.93
CA ASN A 201 -18.65 14.24 7.21
C ASN A 201 -17.76 14.80 6.11
N VAL A 202 -16.78 14.03 5.59
CA VAL A 202 -15.94 14.51 4.48
C VAL A 202 -16.75 14.78 3.22
N ALA A 203 -17.76 13.94 2.93
CA ALA A 203 -18.65 14.16 1.79
C ALA A 203 -19.46 15.47 1.91
N MET A 204 -19.97 15.77 3.11
CA MET A 204 -20.67 17.04 3.40
C MET A 204 -19.71 18.22 3.34
N MET A 205 -18.54 18.12 3.97
CA MET A 205 -17.54 19.20 4.01
C MET A 205 -17.02 19.59 2.64
N CYS A 206 -16.99 18.67 1.68
CA CYS A 206 -16.70 19.02 0.28
C CYS A 206 -17.68 20.02 -0.33
N MET A 207 -18.88 20.16 0.24
CA MET A 207 -19.92 21.08 -0.22
C MET A 207 -20.07 22.29 0.72
N ASP A 208 -19.95 22.07 2.02
CA ASP A 208 -20.23 23.09 3.06
C ASP A 208 -19.01 24.01 3.30
N ASP A 209 -17.79 23.45 3.30
CA ASP A 209 -16.53 24.21 3.44
C ASP A 209 -15.44 23.59 2.53
N PRO A 210 -15.58 23.71 1.20
CA PRO A 210 -14.59 23.19 0.25
C PRO A 210 -13.21 23.84 0.41
N GLU A 211 -13.15 25.06 0.93
CA GLU A 211 -11.90 25.78 1.20
C GLU A 211 -11.11 25.10 2.35
N LEU A 212 -11.79 24.59 3.36
CA LEU A 212 -11.14 23.82 4.41
C LEU A 212 -10.53 22.52 3.85
N ILE A 213 -11.26 21.79 3.04
CA ILE A 213 -10.74 20.57 2.42
C ILE A 213 -9.51 20.86 1.56
N GLU A 214 -9.56 21.90 0.74
CA GLU A 214 -8.42 22.28 -0.09
C GLU A 214 -7.20 22.75 0.74
N GLU A 215 -7.43 23.49 1.83
CA GLU A 215 -6.39 23.89 2.79
C GLU A 215 -5.72 22.67 3.43
N ILE A 216 -6.49 21.69 3.88
CA ILE A 216 -5.96 20.46 4.48
C ILE A 216 -5.11 19.70 3.47
N ILE A 217 -5.60 19.51 2.24
CA ILE A 217 -4.86 18.84 1.16
C ILE A 217 -3.54 19.57 0.89
N GLU A 218 -3.56 20.90 0.82
CA GLU A 218 -2.34 21.69 0.60
C GLU A 218 -1.34 21.52 1.75
N TYR A 219 -1.80 21.61 2.98
CA TYR A 219 -0.95 21.43 4.17
C TYR A 219 -0.32 20.04 4.24
N VAL A 220 -1.12 19.01 3.97
CA VAL A 220 -0.65 17.62 3.90
C VAL A 220 0.36 17.45 2.77
N THR A 221 0.15 18.10 1.63
CA THR A 221 1.12 18.08 0.52
C THR A 221 2.46 18.68 0.93
N VAL A 222 2.47 19.79 1.67
CA VAL A 222 3.70 20.39 2.21
C VAL A 222 4.39 19.42 3.18
N LEU A 223 3.63 18.79 4.08
CA LEU A 223 4.17 17.78 5.00
C LEU A 223 4.84 16.62 4.23
N ILE A 224 4.14 16.04 3.27
CA ILE A 224 4.63 14.91 2.47
C ILE A 224 5.89 15.32 1.69
N THR A 225 5.82 16.41 0.93
CA THR A 225 6.96 16.84 0.12
C THR A 225 8.18 17.16 0.96
N THR A 226 8.02 17.79 2.13
CA THR A 226 9.11 18.13 3.03
C THR A 226 9.77 16.88 3.63
N THR A 227 8.97 15.96 4.16
CA THR A 227 9.50 14.74 4.80
C THR A 227 10.09 13.76 3.80
N VAL A 228 9.47 13.61 2.62
CA VAL A 228 10.00 12.79 1.52
C VAL A 228 11.32 13.37 1.03
N GLU A 229 11.38 14.67 0.70
CA GLU A 229 12.61 15.29 0.20
C GLU A 229 13.74 15.18 1.22
N TYR A 230 13.47 15.42 2.51
CA TYR A 230 14.46 15.24 3.57
C TYR A 230 15.02 13.81 3.61
N SER A 231 14.14 12.80 3.60
CA SER A 231 14.55 11.39 3.61
C SER A 231 15.41 11.05 2.41
N LEU A 232 15.02 11.52 1.22
CA LEU A 232 15.77 11.28 -0.02
C LEU A 232 17.12 11.99 -0.05
N GLN A 233 17.23 13.18 0.54
CA GLN A 233 18.54 13.86 0.73
C GLN A 233 19.48 13.03 1.61
N LYS A 234 18.97 12.34 2.62
CA LYS A 234 19.77 11.51 3.53
C LYS A 234 20.18 10.18 2.92
N VAL A 235 19.28 9.54 2.18
CA VAL A 235 19.47 8.18 1.66
C VAL A 235 20.07 8.18 0.25
N GLY A 236 19.74 9.16 -0.59
CA GLY A 236 20.31 9.36 -1.93
C GLY A 236 19.70 8.46 -3.03
N ARG A 237 18.94 7.42 -2.71
CA ARG A 237 18.33 6.50 -3.67
C ARG A 237 16.89 6.14 -3.31
N VAL A 238 16.03 6.13 -4.31
CA VAL A 238 14.68 5.58 -4.26
C VAL A 238 14.30 5.05 -5.64
N ASP A 239 13.46 4.05 -5.70
CA ASP A 239 13.00 3.44 -6.96
C ASP A 239 11.51 3.70 -7.21
N LEU A 240 10.72 3.84 -6.14
CA LEU A 240 9.28 4.14 -6.26
C LEU A 240 8.75 4.91 -5.05
N GLY A 241 7.68 5.69 -5.30
CA GLY A 241 6.80 6.20 -4.27
C GLY A 241 5.64 5.24 -4.02
N TRP A 242 5.28 5.01 -2.75
CA TRP A 242 4.14 4.20 -2.35
C TRP A 242 3.10 5.07 -1.65
N GLY A 243 2.01 5.37 -2.36
CA GLY A 243 0.87 6.12 -1.86
C GLY A 243 -0.28 5.23 -1.43
N TRP A 244 -1.25 5.84 -0.72
CA TRP A 244 -2.47 5.19 -0.28
C TRP A 244 -3.64 6.17 -0.33
N GLU A 245 -4.80 5.77 -0.86
CA GLU A 245 -5.98 6.64 -0.89
C GLU A 245 -7.23 5.95 -0.35
N ASP A 246 -7.55 4.75 -0.84
CA ASP A 246 -8.70 3.96 -0.43
C ASP A 246 -10.01 4.79 -0.37
N ILE A 247 -10.29 5.50 -1.45
CA ILE A 247 -11.43 6.44 -1.60
C ILE A 247 -12.45 5.99 -2.63
N CYS A 248 -12.39 4.73 -3.05
CA CYS A 248 -13.34 4.16 -3.96
C CYS A 248 -14.12 3.00 -3.31
N PHE A 249 -15.39 2.88 -3.68
CA PHE A 249 -16.24 1.74 -3.36
C PHE A 249 -16.53 0.93 -4.63
N ASN A 250 -17.34 -0.11 -4.53
CA ASN A 250 -17.72 -0.96 -5.67
C ASN A 250 -18.34 -0.15 -6.83
N HIS A 251 -18.91 1.00 -6.57
CA HIS A 251 -19.62 1.83 -7.55
C HIS A 251 -18.88 3.10 -7.96
N GLY A 252 -17.65 3.28 -7.48
CA GLY A 252 -16.81 4.45 -7.82
C GLY A 252 -16.36 5.26 -6.61
N PRO A 253 -15.72 6.42 -6.86
CA PRO A 253 -15.07 7.23 -5.82
C PRO A 253 -16.07 7.99 -4.94
N ILE A 254 -15.66 8.26 -3.69
CA ILE A 254 -16.41 9.10 -2.74
C ILE A 254 -16.28 10.60 -3.01
N ILE A 255 -15.33 10.96 -3.83
CA ILE A 255 -15.11 12.34 -4.30
C ILE A 255 -15.30 12.39 -5.82
N SER A 256 -15.95 13.42 -6.33
CA SER A 256 -16.12 13.54 -7.79
C SER A 256 -14.77 13.67 -8.49
N PRO A 257 -14.56 13.04 -9.67
CA PRO A 257 -13.33 13.18 -10.44
C PRO A 257 -12.96 14.66 -10.73
N ARG A 258 -13.95 15.53 -10.85
CA ARG A 258 -13.75 16.98 -11.03
C ARG A 258 -13.05 17.60 -9.82
N LEU A 259 -13.52 17.33 -8.60
CA LEU A 259 -12.93 17.85 -7.37
C LEU A 259 -11.57 17.22 -7.10
N PHE A 260 -11.43 15.92 -7.31
CA PHE A 260 -10.13 15.24 -7.18
C PHE A 260 -9.10 15.84 -8.14
N ARG A 261 -9.47 16.08 -9.40
CA ARG A 261 -8.61 16.74 -10.39
C ARG A 261 -8.22 18.15 -9.98
N GLN A 262 -9.13 18.89 -9.39
CA GLN A 262 -8.87 20.27 -8.94
C GLN A 262 -7.95 20.29 -7.71
N TRP A 263 -8.22 19.44 -6.72
CA TRP A 263 -7.56 19.50 -5.43
C TRP A 263 -6.34 18.56 -5.30
N CYS A 264 -6.46 17.33 -5.74
CA CYS A 264 -5.43 16.32 -5.50
C CYS A 264 -4.41 16.20 -6.65
N THR A 265 -4.84 16.21 -7.91
CA THR A 265 -3.96 16.02 -9.07
C THR A 265 -2.75 16.96 -9.09
N PRO A 266 -2.88 18.32 -8.94
CA PRO A 266 -1.73 19.20 -8.93
C PRO A 266 -0.81 18.98 -7.72
N ARG A 267 -1.35 18.53 -6.60
CA ARG A 267 -0.59 18.21 -5.38
C ARG A 267 0.18 16.93 -5.53
N TYR A 268 -0.43 15.89 -6.12
CA TYR A 268 0.29 14.67 -6.49
C TYR A 268 1.42 14.96 -7.46
N LYS A 269 1.22 15.86 -8.41
CA LYS A 269 2.30 16.26 -9.32
C LYS A 269 3.50 16.82 -8.56
N ARG A 270 3.29 17.67 -7.56
CA ARG A 270 4.37 18.20 -6.71
C ARG A 270 5.10 17.07 -5.96
N ILE A 271 4.37 16.10 -5.42
CA ILE A 271 4.95 14.95 -4.71
C ILE A 271 5.77 14.09 -5.68
N THR A 272 5.22 13.75 -6.84
CA THR A 272 5.92 12.93 -7.84
C THR A 272 7.11 13.64 -8.49
N ASP A 273 7.08 14.99 -8.59
CA ASP A 273 8.23 15.77 -9.05
C ASP A 273 9.40 15.70 -8.05
N VAL A 274 9.13 15.61 -6.73
CA VAL A 274 10.17 15.31 -5.73
C VAL A 274 10.79 13.93 -5.98
N LEU A 275 9.98 12.88 -6.22
CA LEU A 275 10.51 11.55 -6.54
C LEU A 275 11.40 11.57 -7.79
N LYS A 276 10.95 12.22 -8.86
CA LYS A 276 11.69 12.34 -10.14
C LYS A 276 13.04 13.03 -9.98
N LYS A 277 13.13 14.04 -9.13
CA LYS A 277 14.40 14.70 -8.79
C LYS A 277 15.45 13.72 -8.25
N TYR A 278 15.02 12.62 -7.62
CA TYR A 278 15.89 11.55 -7.11
C TYR A 278 15.89 10.29 -7.97
N GLY A 279 15.39 10.37 -9.21
CA GLY A 279 15.47 9.32 -10.22
C GLY A 279 14.36 8.27 -10.18
N ALA A 280 13.32 8.44 -9.34
CA ALA A 280 12.17 7.55 -9.33
C ALA A 280 11.07 8.05 -10.28
N ASP A 281 10.70 7.18 -11.21
CA ASP A 281 9.66 7.41 -12.23
C ASP A 281 8.40 6.55 -11.98
N ILE A 282 8.38 5.79 -10.91
CA ILE A 282 7.28 4.93 -10.49
C ILE A 282 6.64 5.52 -9.24
N ALA A 283 5.34 5.78 -9.29
CA ALA A 283 4.55 6.17 -8.13
C ALA A 283 3.27 5.33 -8.08
N LEU A 284 3.11 4.55 -7.02
CA LEU A 284 2.00 3.64 -6.80
C LEU A 284 0.97 4.29 -5.89
N THR A 285 -0.32 4.05 -6.18
CA THR A 285 -1.41 4.28 -5.22
C THR A 285 -2.11 2.98 -4.88
N ASP A 286 -2.24 2.71 -3.57
CA ASP A 286 -3.09 1.68 -3.01
C ASP A 286 -4.50 2.26 -2.84
N CYS A 287 -5.44 1.78 -3.62
CA CYS A 287 -6.83 2.19 -3.53
C CYS A 287 -7.75 1.04 -3.93
N ASP A 288 -8.49 0.54 -2.96
CA ASP A 288 -9.50 -0.48 -3.15
C ASP A 288 -10.69 0.02 -3.98
N GLY A 289 -11.54 -0.90 -4.41
CA GLY A 289 -12.79 -0.60 -5.09
C GLY A 289 -12.68 -0.29 -6.59
N ASN A 290 -13.68 0.41 -7.11
CA ASN A 290 -13.75 0.81 -8.52
C ASN A 290 -13.04 2.15 -8.75
N ILE A 291 -11.80 2.08 -9.18
CA ILE A 291 -10.93 3.25 -9.39
C ILE A 291 -11.05 3.89 -10.79
N ASN A 292 -11.84 3.30 -11.68
CA ASN A 292 -11.81 3.63 -13.12
C ASN A 292 -12.01 5.11 -13.44
N GLU A 293 -12.78 5.84 -12.64
CA GLU A 293 -13.03 7.27 -12.85
C GLU A 293 -11.88 8.18 -12.39
N LEU A 294 -11.00 7.69 -11.50
CA LEU A 294 -9.89 8.48 -10.97
C LEU A 294 -8.55 8.20 -11.65
N VAL A 295 -8.43 7.12 -12.43
CA VAL A 295 -7.16 6.73 -13.07
C VAL A 295 -6.54 7.87 -13.87
N ASP A 296 -7.31 8.58 -14.70
CA ASP A 296 -6.80 9.73 -15.46
C ASP A 296 -6.30 10.86 -14.56
N CYS A 297 -6.95 11.09 -13.41
CA CYS A 297 -6.55 12.10 -12.44
C CYS A 297 -5.21 11.77 -11.78
N TRP A 298 -5.00 10.50 -11.43
CA TRP A 298 -3.73 10.00 -10.89
C TRP A 298 -2.61 10.07 -11.92
N LEU A 299 -2.85 9.58 -13.15
CA LEU A 299 -1.87 9.62 -14.23
C LEU A 299 -1.41 11.06 -14.52
N ASP A 300 -2.34 12.02 -14.57
CA ASP A 300 -2.03 13.45 -14.76
C ASP A 300 -1.23 14.03 -13.57
N GLY A 301 -1.42 13.49 -12.37
CA GLY A 301 -0.64 13.81 -11.16
C GLY A 301 0.70 13.07 -11.07
N GLY A 302 1.02 12.19 -12.03
CA GLY A 302 2.25 11.41 -12.03
C GLY A 302 2.22 10.14 -11.19
N ILE A 303 1.08 9.79 -10.60
CA ILE A 303 0.83 8.47 -9.99
C ILE A 303 0.50 7.52 -11.14
N ASN A 304 1.41 6.62 -11.47
CA ASN A 304 1.33 5.82 -12.69
C ASN A 304 1.16 4.31 -12.45
N CYS A 305 1.23 3.84 -11.20
CA CYS A 305 1.01 2.43 -10.85
C CYS A 305 -0.25 2.28 -10.00
N MET A 306 -1.22 1.48 -10.46
CA MET A 306 -2.47 1.20 -9.78
C MET A 306 -2.40 -0.13 -9.06
N PHE A 307 -2.86 -0.16 -7.81
CA PHE A 307 -2.82 -1.27 -6.87
C PHE A 307 -4.05 -1.18 -5.94
N PRO A 308 -4.68 -2.26 -5.48
CA PRO A 308 -4.43 -3.67 -5.82
C PRO A 308 -5.29 -4.20 -6.99
N LEU A 309 -6.12 -3.37 -7.63
CA LEU A 309 -6.95 -3.69 -8.79
C LEU A 309 -8.08 -4.68 -8.47
N GLU A 310 -8.99 -4.31 -7.58
CA GLU A 310 -10.12 -5.18 -7.18
C GLU A 310 -11.05 -5.51 -8.35
N VAL A 311 -10.90 -6.72 -8.90
CA VAL A 311 -11.62 -7.17 -10.11
C VAL A 311 -13.12 -7.22 -9.89
N ASN A 312 -13.58 -7.68 -8.72
CA ASN A 312 -15.01 -7.75 -8.41
C ASN A 312 -15.67 -6.38 -8.23
N SER A 313 -14.90 -5.35 -7.96
CA SER A 313 -15.34 -3.96 -7.91
C SER A 313 -15.33 -3.29 -9.29
N GLY A 314 -14.93 -4.02 -10.34
CA GLY A 314 -14.89 -3.53 -11.72
C GLY A 314 -13.54 -2.96 -12.15
N THR A 315 -12.50 -3.05 -11.34
CA THR A 315 -11.13 -2.64 -11.68
C THR A 315 -10.37 -3.81 -12.29
N ASP A 316 -10.49 -3.98 -13.61
CA ASP A 316 -9.88 -5.11 -14.33
C ASP A 316 -8.54 -4.69 -14.98
N PRO A 317 -7.41 -5.38 -14.67
CA PRO A 317 -6.10 -5.05 -15.23
C PRO A 317 -6.04 -5.20 -16.75
N VAL A 318 -6.81 -6.13 -17.35
CA VAL A 318 -6.87 -6.31 -18.80
C VAL A 318 -7.52 -5.10 -19.46
N ALA A 319 -8.65 -4.64 -18.93
CA ALA A 319 -9.36 -3.47 -19.44
C ALA A 319 -8.53 -2.18 -19.26
N LEU A 320 -7.85 -2.03 -18.11
CA LEU A 320 -6.97 -0.89 -17.85
C LEU A 320 -5.79 -0.87 -18.82
N ARG A 321 -5.13 -2.00 -19.08
CA ARG A 321 -4.05 -2.10 -20.06
C ARG A 321 -4.53 -1.79 -21.47
N GLN A 322 -5.71 -2.26 -21.88
CA GLN A 322 -6.30 -1.93 -23.18
C GLN A 322 -6.57 -0.43 -23.34
N LYS A 323 -7.09 0.21 -22.29
CA LYS A 323 -7.44 1.63 -22.31
C LYS A 323 -6.23 2.56 -22.27
N TYR A 324 -5.25 2.26 -21.43
CA TYR A 324 -4.16 3.20 -21.12
C TYR A 324 -2.80 2.82 -21.74
N GLY A 325 -2.66 1.58 -22.26
CA GLY A 325 -1.40 1.11 -22.85
C GLY A 325 -0.22 1.21 -21.87
N GLU A 326 0.88 1.76 -22.33
CA GLU A 326 2.11 1.92 -21.52
C GLU A 326 2.07 3.10 -20.53
N ARG A 327 1.00 3.91 -20.56
CA ARG A 327 0.85 5.01 -19.58
C ARG A 327 0.57 4.50 -18.16
N ILE A 328 0.12 3.25 -18.01
CA ILE A 328 -0.26 2.67 -16.73
C ILE A 328 0.61 1.47 -16.36
N LEU A 329 1.05 1.43 -15.13
CA LEU A 329 1.70 0.29 -14.49
C LEU A 329 0.68 -0.39 -13.58
N LEU A 330 0.76 -1.71 -13.45
CA LEU A 330 -0.26 -2.50 -12.76
C LEU A 330 0.38 -3.41 -11.71
N ALA A 331 -0.25 -3.51 -10.54
CA ALA A 331 0.11 -4.45 -9.50
C ALA A 331 -1.17 -5.02 -8.85
N GLY A 332 -1.28 -6.34 -8.73
CA GLY A 332 -2.50 -6.99 -8.22
C GLY A 332 -3.33 -7.67 -9.29
N GLY A 333 -4.64 -7.51 -9.25
CA GLY A 333 -5.59 -7.86 -10.29
C GLY A 333 -5.82 -9.35 -10.57
N VAL A 334 -5.33 -10.26 -9.72
CA VAL A 334 -5.77 -11.66 -9.69
C VAL A 334 -7.00 -11.74 -8.82
N ASN A 335 -8.15 -12.03 -9.42
CA ASN A 335 -9.41 -12.10 -8.68
C ASN A 335 -9.37 -13.16 -7.57
N LYS A 336 -9.59 -12.73 -6.33
CA LYS A 336 -9.58 -13.60 -5.13
C LYS A 336 -10.70 -14.65 -5.12
N ILE A 337 -11.84 -14.39 -5.75
CA ILE A 337 -13.01 -15.28 -5.72
C ILE A 337 -12.75 -16.65 -6.38
N PRO A 338 -12.12 -16.77 -7.56
CA PRO A 338 -11.74 -18.06 -8.13
C PRO A 338 -10.85 -18.92 -7.24
N LEU A 339 -10.00 -18.30 -6.39
CA LEU A 339 -9.08 -19.03 -5.51
C LEU A 339 -9.83 -19.86 -4.46
N ALA A 340 -11.00 -19.41 -4.01
CA ALA A 340 -11.84 -20.16 -3.09
C ALA A 340 -12.58 -21.35 -3.74
N LYS A 341 -12.75 -21.33 -5.07
CA LYS A 341 -13.57 -22.32 -5.78
C LYS A 341 -12.83 -23.62 -6.14
N GLY A 342 -11.57 -23.53 -6.56
CA GLY A 342 -10.76 -24.69 -6.86
C GLY A 342 -9.82 -24.55 -8.05
N LYS A 343 -9.12 -25.63 -8.38
CA LYS A 343 -7.99 -25.64 -9.31
C LYS A 343 -8.34 -25.13 -10.71
N LYS A 344 -9.49 -25.54 -11.25
CA LYS A 344 -9.91 -25.14 -12.62
C LYS A 344 -10.20 -23.63 -12.70
N GLU A 345 -10.83 -23.07 -11.68
CA GLU A 345 -11.16 -21.65 -11.61
C GLU A 345 -9.88 -20.82 -11.40
N ILE A 346 -8.94 -21.31 -10.60
CA ILE A 346 -7.59 -20.70 -10.43
C ILE A 346 -6.85 -20.66 -11.77
N GLU A 347 -6.80 -21.78 -12.50
CA GLU A 347 -6.16 -21.85 -13.83
C GLU A 347 -6.80 -20.85 -14.81
N GLY A 348 -8.13 -20.82 -14.86
CA GLY A 348 -8.87 -19.91 -15.74
C GLY A 348 -8.56 -18.45 -15.46
N GLU A 349 -8.51 -18.08 -14.17
CA GLU A 349 -8.19 -16.72 -13.75
C GLU A 349 -6.77 -16.31 -14.12
N LEU A 350 -5.78 -17.14 -13.85
CA LEU A 350 -4.39 -16.84 -14.18
C LEU A 350 -4.15 -16.83 -15.70
N GLN A 351 -4.80 -17.74 -16.45
CA GLN A 351 -4.68 -17.80 -17.90
C GLN A 351 -5.20 -16.54 -18.59
N ARG A 352 -6.28 -15.90 -18.09
CA ARG A 352 -6.79 -14.64 -18.66
C ARG A 352 -5.79 -13.49 -18.55
N LEU A 353 -4.87 -13.53 -17.58
CA LEU A 353 -3.89 -12.47 -17.33
C LEU A 353 -2.60 -12.61 -18.14
N VAL A 354 -2.33 -13.78 -18.73
CA VAL A 354 -1.06 -14.09 -19.41
C VAL A 354 -0.68 -13.00 -20.40
N LYS A 355 -1.58 -12.62 -21.32
CA LYS A 355 -1.29 -11.59 -22.34
C LYS A 355 -1.00 -10.21 -21.75
N THR A 356 -1.65 -9.87 -20.64
CA THR A 356 -1.40 -8.60 -19.94
C THR A 356 -0.05 -8.62 -19.24
N VAL A 357 0.34 -9.74 -18.64
CA VAL A 357 1.68 -9.92 -18.06
C VAL A 357 2.76 -9.85 -19.14
N GLU A 358 2.57 -10.55 -20.27
CA GLU A 358 3.49 -10.53 -21.41
C GLU A 358 3.64 -9.12 -22.02
N SER A 359 2.62 -8.27 -21.91
CA SER A 359 2.71 -6.88 -22.37
C SER A 359 3.64 -6.00 -21.53
N GLY A 360 4.12 -6.48 -20.38
CA GLY A 360 5.03 -5.76 -19.48
C GLY A 360 4.33 -4.85 -18.45
N ALA A 361 5.11 -4.33 -17.52
CA ALA A 361 4.71 -3.42 -16.45
C ALA A 361 3.45 -3.88 -15.66
N PHE A 362 3.38 -5.17 -15.41
CA PHE A 362 2.33 -5.78 -14.59
C PHE A 362 2.94 -6.83 -13.65
N ILE A 363 2.75 -6.64 -12.36
CA ILE A 363 3.12 -7.59 -11.30
C ILE A 363 1.83 -8.21 -10.75
N PRO A 364 1.42 -9.39 -11.26
CA PRO A 364 0.17 -10.02 -10.86
C PRO A 364 0.28 -10.66 -9.46
N HIS A 365 -0.67 -10.34 -8.61
CA HIS A 365 -0.93 -10.97 -7.32
C HIS A 365 -2.41 -10.83 -6.97
N VAL A 366 -2.86 -11.41 -5.87
CA VAL A 366 -4.27 -11.35 -5.48
C VAL A 366 -4.74 -9.90 -5.35
N ASP A 367 -5.93 -9.63 -5.85
CA ASP A 367 -6.54 -8.29 -5.99
C ASP A 367 -6.96 -7.63 -4.66
N HIS A 368 -6.71 -8.27 -3.57
CA HIS A 368 -6.77 -7.79 -2.18
C HIS A 368 -6.09 -8.83 -1.28
N ARG A 369 -6.05 -8.62 0.03
CA ARG A 369 -5.58 -9.64 0.97
C ARG A 369 -6.32 -10.96 0.76
N VAL A 370 -5.59 -12.08 0.78
CA VAL A 370 -6.18 -13.41 0.61
C VAL A 370 -7.20 -13.67 1.73
N PRO A 371 -8.48 -13.92 1.38
CA PRO A 371 -9.52 -14.05 2.38
C PRO A 371 -9.58 -15.46 2.98
N PRO A 372 -10.22 -15.64 4.15
CA PRO A 372 -10.24 -16.91 4.87
C PRO A 372 -11.06 -18.03 4.21
N ASP A 373 -11.82 -17.76 3.15
CA ASP A 373 -12.49 -18.78 2.35
C ASP A 373 -11.55 -19.49 1.35
N VAL A 374 -10.36 -18.95 1.09
CA VAL A 374 -9.31 -19.62 0.30
C VAL A 374 -8.60 -20.65 1.19
N SER A 375 -8.68 -21.93 0.83
CA SER A 375 -7.96 -23.00 1.55
C SER A 375 -6.44 -22.93 1.29
N TYR A 376 -5.64 -23.44 2.22
CA TYR A 376 -4.19 -23.53 2.07
C TYR A 376 -3.78 -24.33 0.83
N GLU A 377 -4.49 -25.46 0.54
CA GLU A 377 -4.25 -26.26 -0.67
C GLU A 377 -4.47 -25.45 -1.95
N ASN A 378 -5.57 -24.68 -2.03
CA ASN A 378 -5.86 -23.85 -3.19
C ASN A 378 -4.83 -22.72 -3.36
N TYR A 379 -4.40 -22.12 -2.26
CA TYR A 379 -3.37 -21.08 -2.30
C TYR A 379 -2.02 -21.62 -2.76
N LEU A 380 -1.58 -22.78 -2.28
CA LEU A 380 -0.36 -23.43 -2.77
C LEU A 380 -0.47 -23.78 -4.27
N TYR A 381 -1.64 -24.22 -4.70
CA TYR A 381 -1.90 -24.47 -6.11
C TYR A 381 -1.84 -23.20 -6.94
N TYR A 382 -2.46 -22.12 -6.46
CA TYR A 382 -2.36 -20.80 -7.08
C TYR A 382 -0.90 -20.36 -7.26
N LEU A 383 -0.07 -20.44 -6.22
CA LEU A 383 1.35 -20.10 -6.31
C LEU A 383 2.09 -20.95 -7.33
N LYS A 384 1.81 -22.25 -7.40
CA LYS A 384 2.41 -23.17 -8.38
C LYS A 384 2.07 -22.77 -9.82
N VAL A 385 0.78 -22.51 -10.08
CA VAL A 385 0.31 -22.13 -11.44
C VAL A 385 0.81 -20.74 -11.80
N LYS A 386 0.78 -19.77 -10.87
CA LYS A 386 1.32 -18.43 -11.02
C LYS A 386 2.80 -18.46 -11.45
N LYS A 387 3.63 -19.22 -10.73
CA LYS A 387 5.05 -19.38 -11.05
C LYS A 387 5.26 -20.00 -12.44
N HIS A 388 4.47 -21.00 -12.79
CA HIS A 388 4.57 -21.67 -14.08
C HIS A 388 4.17 -20.75 -15.25
N LEU A 389 3.04 -20.04 -15.14
CA LEU A 389 2.51 -19.21 -16.24
C LEU A 389 3.30 -17.90 -16.45
N PHE A 390 3.84 -17.32 -15.38
CA PHE A 390 4.49 -16.01 -15.43
C PHE A 390 6.01 -16.08 -15.28
N GLY A 391 6.57 -17.29 -15.23
CA GLY A 391 8.01 -17.54 -15.16
C GLY A 391 8.66 -17.11 -13.84
N MET A 392 7.90 -17.14 -12.75
CA MET A 392 8.37 -16.69 -11.40
C MET A 392 9.14 -17.77 -10.66
#